data_dc099daaf6d8ac6e1b546f9f99175b5a
#
_entry.id   dc099daaf6d8ac6e1b546f9f99175b5a
#
_cell.length_a   1.000
_cell.length_b   1.000
_cell.length_c   1.000
_cell.angle_alpha   90.00
_cell.angle_beta   90.00
_cell.angle_gamma   90.00
#
_symmetry.space_group_name_H-M   'P 1'
#
loop_
_entity.id
_entity.type
_entity.pdbx_description
1 polymer ?
#
loop_
_entity_poly.entity_id
_entity_poly.type
_entity_poly.pdbx_seq_one_letter_code
_entity_poly.pdbx_strand_id
1 'polypeptide(L)'
;MKSWGKRDDRSFEGDPPRRGGGVVTAVRLLVVMGVAGCGKSTVAAALAEALGGSFVDGDALHPPENIAKMSRGEPLTDADRWPWLERFGAVIAGRGGRVVGACSSLKRAYRDRIRTAAGEPVLFVHLDGSRELIAGRMAARRGHFMPTSLLDSQFAALERLGPDEEAVVADISGDPEAVLAGILASLEGRLAGS
;
A
#
# COMPACT_ATOMS: atom_id res chain seq x y z
N MET A 1 33.56 -12.19 73.57
CA MET A 1 32.58 -13.14 73.04
C MET A 1 31.67 -12.34 72.08
N LYS A 2 31.85 -12.50 70.79
CA LYS A 2 31.10 -11.77 69.73
C LYS A 2 30.30 -12.85 68.96
N SER A 3 28.96 -12.75 69.01
CA SER A 3 28.02 -13.60 68.31
C SER A 3 27.88 -13.10 66.86
N TRP A 4 28.04 -14.02 65.92
CA TRP A 4 27.83 -13.79 64.50
C TRP A 4 26.36 -14.01 64.14
N GLY A 5 25.70 -12.99 63.61
CA GLY A 5 24.34 -13.04 63.08
C GLY A 5 24.30 -13.74 61.73
N LYS A 6 23.24 -14.55 61.54
CA LYS A 6 22.91 -15.27 60.35
C LYS A 6 22.58 -14.32 59.21
N ARG A 7 23.15 -14.56 58.01
CA ARG A 7 22.72 -13.93 56.74
C ARG A 7 21.46 -14.63 56.23
N ASP A 8 20.39 -13.88 56.08
CA ASP A 8 19.21 -14.30 55.36
C ASP A 8 19.53 -14.37 53.86
N ASP A 9 19.49 -15.59 53.31
CA ASP A 9 19.57 -15.92 51.93
C ASP A 9 18.16 -15.75 51.32
N ARG A 10 17.83 -14.54 50.88
CA ARG A 10 16.63 -14.31 50.07
C ARG A 10 17.00 -14.46 48.62
N SER A 11 16.70 -15.64 48.08
CA SER A 11 16.64 -15.97 46.66
C SER A 11 15.83 -14.91 45.90
N PHE A 12 16.50 -14.20 45.02
CA PHE A 12 15.88 -13.35 43.99
C PHE A 12 15.22 -14.30 42.99
N GLU A 13 13.93 -14.58 43.14
CA GLU A 13 13.11 -15.12 42.05
C GLU A 13 12.92 -13.98 41.02
N GLY A 14 13.70 -14.06 39.95
CA GLY A 14 13.57 -13.20 38.81
C GLY A 14 12.21 -13.46 38.13
N ASP A 15 11.37 -12.43 38.06
CA ASP A 15 10.17 -12.43 37.23
C ASP A 15 10.54 -12.88 35.81
N PRO A 16 9.76 -13.78 35.18
CA PRO A 16 9.99 -14.16 33.79
C PRO A 16 9.81 -12.91 32.90
N PRO A 17 10.61 -12.79 31.82
CA PRO A 17 10.51 -11.64 30.94
C PRO A 17 9.08 -11.54 30.40
N ARG A 18 8.42 -10.42 30.70
CA ARG A 18 7.13 -10.09 30.11
C ARG A 18 7.27 -10.15 28.59
N ARG A 19 6.60 -11.11 27.97
CA ARG A 19 6.49 -11.17 26.51
C ARG A 19 5.92 -9.83 26.08
N GLY A 20 6.73 -9.06 25.37
CA GLY A 20 6.31 -7.80 24.77
C GLY A 20 5.13 -8.08 23.85
N GLY A 21 3.93 -7.79 24.28
CA GLY A 21 2.77 -7.65 23.43
C GLY A 21 3.09 -6.51 22.48
N GLY A 22 3.53 -6.81 21.25
CA GLY A 22 3.60 -5.82 20.20
C GLY A 22 2.22 -5.18 20.10
N VAL A 23 2.15 -3.89 20.32
CA VAL A 23 0.95 -3.10 20.03
C VAL A 23 0.77 -3.25 18.52
N VAL A 24 -0.19 -4.07 18.10
CA VAL A 24 -0.60 -4.13 16.70
C VAL A 24 -1.23 -2.77 16.42
N THR A 25 -0.42 -1.86 15.91
CA THR A 25 -0.91 -0.54 15.51
C THR A 25 -1.85 -0.78 14.34
N ALA A 26 -3.13 -0.53 14.51
CA ALA A 26 -4.13 -0.68 13.46
C ALA A 26 -3.72 0.15 12.25
N VAL A 27 -3.61 -0.50 11.09
CA VAL A 27 -3.22 0.18 9.86
C VAL A 27 -4.39 1.03 9.37
N ARG A 28 -4.17 2.33 9.23
CA ARG A 28 -5.17 3.27 8.73
C ARG A 28 -4.91 3.73 7.27
N LEU A 29 -3.67 3.58 6.79
CA LEU A 29 -3.29 3.95 5.44
C LEU A 29 -3.21 2.71 4.54
N LEU A 30 -4.04 2.71 3.49
CA LEU A 30 -4.04 1.67 2.48
C LEU A 30 -3.65 2.27 1.13
N VAL A 31 -2.89 1.53 0.32
CA VAL A 31 -2.54 1.94 -1.04
C VAL A 31 -2.89 0.81 -2.01
N VAL A 32 -3.88 1.03 -2.86
CA VAL A 32 -4.23 0.13 -3.96
C VAL A 32 -3.23 0.34 -5.09
N MET A 33 -2.48 -0.72 -5.43
CA MET A 33 -1.40 -0.69 -6.40
C MET A 33 -1.60 -1.68 -7.55
N GLY A 34 -0.78 -1.54 -8.58
CA GLY A 34 -0.76 -2.41 -9.75
C GLY A 34 -0.55 -1.64 -11.05
N VAL A 35 -0.50 -2.34 -12.17
CA VAL A 35 -0.27 -1.76 -13.49
C VAL A 35 -1.44 -0.88 -13.96
N ALA A 36 -1.23 -0.06 -14.99
CA ALA A 36 -2.30 0.72 -15.59
C ALA A 36 -3.42 -0.19 -16.12
N GLY A 37 -4.67 0.24 -15.98
CA GLY A 37 -5.82 -0.54 -16.45
C GLY A 37 -6.33 -1.61 -15.48
N CYS A 38 -5.61 -1.96 -14.40
CA CYS A 38 -6.05 -2.98 -13.44
C CYS A 38 -7.25 -2.56 -12.55
N GLY A 39 -7.64 -1.27 -12.54
CA GLY A 39 -8.81 -0.80 -11.80
C GLY A 39 -8.52 -0.11 -10.47
N LYS A 40 -7.28 0.32 -10.22
CA LYS A 40 -6.85 0.94 -8.94
C LYS A 40 -7.79 2.00 -8.39
N SER A 41 -8.08 3.04 -9.17
CA SER A 41 -8.91 4.17 -8.69
C SER A 41 -10.33 3.73 -8.36
N THR A 42 -10.92 2.81 -9.16
CA THR A 42 -12.25 2.26 -8.92
C THR A 42 -12.29 1.45 -7.62
N VAL A 43 -11.33 0.52 -7.45
CA VAL A 43 -11.25 -0.32 -6.25
C VAL A 43 -10.92 0.52 -5.02
N ALA A 44 -9.97 1.48 -5.14
CA ALA A 44 -9.60 2.33 -4.01
C ALA A 44 -10.76 3.22 -3.54
N ALA A 45 -11.54 3.78 -4.46
CA ALA A 45 -12.72 4.57 -4.10
C ALA A 45 -13.79 3.72 -3.40
N ALA A 46 -14.12 2.54 -3.96
CA ALA A 46 -15.08 1.61 -3.36
C ALA A 46 -14.59 1.09 -1.99
N LEU A 47 -13.31 0.81 -1.86
CA LEU A 47 -12.71 0.37 -0.59
C LEU A 47 -12.73 1.50 0.46
N ALA A 48 -12.46 2.75 0.07
CA ALA A 48 -12.58 3.89 0.97
C ALA A 48 -14.00 4.06 1.49
N GLU A 49 -15.00 3.98 0.62
CA GLU A 49 -16.42 4.03 0.99
C GLU A 49 -16.80 2.91 1.95
N ALA A 50 -16.47 1.66 1.63
CA ALA A 50 -16.78 0.50 2.45
C ALA A 50 -16.12 0.56 3.85
N LEU A 51 -14.95 1.19 3.96
CA LEU A 51 -14.21 1.34 5.22
C LEU A 51 -14.52 2.65 5.96
N GLY A 52 -15.46 3.48 5.48
CA GLY A 52 -15.77 4.79 6.07
C GLY A 52 -14.58 5.76 6.03
N GLY A 53 -13.69 5.61 5.06
CA GLY A 53 -12.47 6.39 4.90
C GLY A 53 -12.53 7.41 3.78
N SER A 54 -11.41 8.08 3.52
CA SER A 54 -11.27 9.02 2.39
C SER A 54 -10.41 8.42 1.27
N PHE A 55 -10.76 8.76 0.01
CA PHE A 55 -10.01 8.37 -1.18
C PHE A 55 -9.00 9.44 -1.59
N VAL A 56 -7.82 9.02 -2.06
CA VAL A 56 -6.78 9.86 -2.65
C VAL A 56 -6.34 9.27 -3.99
N ASP A 57 -6.51 10.02 -5.07
CA ASP A 57 -5.95 9.65 -6.37
C ASP A 57 -4.50 10.14 -6.47
N GLY A 58 -3.55 9.19 -6.55
CA GLY A 58 -2.13 9.49 -6.68
C GLY A 58 -1.79 10.18 -7.99
N ASP A 59 -2.50 9.86 -9.07
CA ASP A 59 -2.25 10.46 -10.38
C ASP A 59 -2.54 11.97 -10.39
N ALA A 60 -3.51 12.42 -9.58
CA ALA A 60 -3.81 13.85 -9.40
C ALA A 60 -2.71 14.64 -8.67
N LEU A 61 -1.73 13.96 -8.08
CA LEU A 61 -0.64 14.59 -7.33
C LEU A 61 0.66 14.74 -8.13
N HIS A 62 0.68 14.32 -9.40
CA HIS A 62 1.85 14.53 -10.25
C HIS A 62 2.18 16.02 -10.39
N PRO A 63 3.44 16.41 -10.30
CA PRO A 63 3.86 17.76 -10.58
C PRO A 63 3.66 18.10 -12.08
N PRO A 64 3.52 19.39 -12.42
CA PRO A 64 3.26 19.80 -13.82
C PRO A 64 4.28 19.26 -14.82
N GLU A 65 5.55 19.14 -14.43
CA GLU A 65 6.64 18.62 -15.27
C GLU A 65 6.41 17.16 -15.65
N ASN A 66 5.92 16.35 -14.70
CA ASN A 66 5.58 14.96 -14.96
C ASN A 66 4.37 14.84 -15.90
N ILE A 67 3.35 15.66 -15.68
CA ILE A 67 2.17 15.73 -16.55
C ILE A 67 2.59 16.11 -17.97
N ALA A 68 3.44 17.14 -18.13
CA ALA A 68 3.94 17.57 -19.42
C ALA A 68 4.76 16.46 -20.12
N LYS A 69 5.56 15.69 -19.38
CA LYS A 69 6.32 14.56 -19.92
C LYS A 69 5.39 13.46 -20.41
N MET A 70 4.44 13.03 -19.57
CA MET A 70 3.46 12.01 -19.90
C MET A 70 2.57 12.39 -21.09
N SER A 71 2.17 13.66 -21.21
CA SER A 71 1.35 14.13 -22.34
C SER A 71 2.08 14.08 -23.68
N ARG A 72 3.43 14.11 -23.68
CA ARG A 72 4.26 13.88 -24.87
C ARG A 72 4.56 12.41 -25.14
N GLY A 73 4.01 11.49 -24.32
CA GLY A 73 4.29 10.06 -24.41
C GLY A 73 5.68 9.66 -23.90
N GLU A 74 6.36 10.55 -23.17
CA GLU A 74 7.66 10.29 -22.58
C GLU A 74 7.52 9.56 -21.25
N PRO A 75 8.23 8.43 -21.02
CA PRO A 75 8.18 7.73 -19.75
C PRO A 75 8.85 8.55 -18.64
N LEU A 76 8.26 8.53 -17.45
CA LEU A 76 8.90 9.09 -16.27
C LEU A 76 10.10 8.23 -15.85
N THR A 77 11.19 8.88 -15.48
CA THR A 77 12.33 8.24 -14.82
C THR A 77 12.04 8.04 -13.33
N ASP A 78 12.89 7.29 -12.62
CA ASP A 78 12.78 7.16 -11.18
C ASP A 78 12.96 8.52 -10.48
N ALA A 79 13.88 9.37 -11.00
CA ALA A 79 14.10 10.72 -10.50
C ALA A 79 12.85 11.61 -10.61
N ASP A 80 12.10 11.50 -11.69
CA ASP A 80 10.83 12.21 -11.87
C ASP A 80 9.75 11.75 -10.85
N ARG A 81 9.84 10.49 -10.41
CA ARG A 81 8.84 9.90 -9.52
C ARG A 81 9.08 10.21 -8.05
N TRP A 82 10.32 10.41 -7.60
CA TRP A 82 10.61 10.57 -6.18
C TRP A 82 9.81 11.70 -5.52
N PRO A 83 9.77 12.94 -6.04
CA PRO A 83 9.00 14.02 -5.43
C PRO A 83 7.49 13.74 -5.40
N TRP A 84 6.96 13.08 -6.44
CA TRP A 84 5.57 12.69 -6.51
C TRP A 84 5.20 11.63 -5.46
N LEU A 85 6.03 10.59 -5.29
CA LEU A 85 5.81 9.53 -4.30
C LEU A 85 5.90 10.06 -2.87
N GLU A 86 6.83 10.98 -2.61
CA GLU A 86 6.94 11.67 -1.31
C GLU A 86 5.69 12.51 -1.03
N ARG A 87 5.26 13.30 -2.01
CA ARG A 87 4.02 14.07 -1.90
C ARG A 87 2.81 13.18 -1.64
N PHE A 88 2.70 12.06 -2.35
CA PHE A 88 1.61 11.10 -2.16
C PHE A 88 1.61 10.53 -0.74
N GLY A 89 2.75 10.05 -0.24
CA GLY A 89 2.89 9.56 1.13
C GLY A 89 2.51 10.60 2.18
N ALA A 90 3.00 11.84 2.03
CA ALA A 90 2.67 12.95 2.94
C ALA A 90 1.17 13.31 2.90
N VAL A 91 0.55 13.31 1.72
CA VAL A 91 -0.88 13.64 1.55
C VAL A 91 -1.78 12.60 2.21
N ILE A 92 -1.49 11.29 2.04
CA ILE A 92 -2.30 10.24 2.68
C ILE A 92 -2.13 10.27 4.21
N ALA A 93 -0.93 10.53 4.72
CA ALA A 93 -0.66 10.64 6.16
C ALA A 93 -1.29 11.87 6.79
N GLY A 94 -1.31 13.00 6.07
CA GLY A 94 -1.88 14.26 6.55
C GLY A 94 -3.41 14.28 6.68
N ARG A 95 -4.11 13.25 6.16
CA ARG A 95 -5.56 13.13 6.32
C ARG A 95 -5.92 12.42 7.60
N GLY A 96 -6.99 12.85 8.24
CA GLY A 96 -7.56 12.18 9.42
C GLY A 96 -8.29 10.90 9.05
N GLY A 97 -8.40 9.97 10.01
CA GLY A 97 -9.13 8.72 9.85
C GLY A 97 -8.45 7.74 8.89
N ARG A 98 -9.24 6.83 8.35
CA ARG A 98 -8.77 5.84 7.37
C ARG A 98 -8.63 6.46 5.99
N VAL A 99 -7.56 6.16 5.28
CA VAL A 99 -7.28 6.69 3.94
C VAL A 99 -6.94 5.56 3.00
N VAL A 100 -7.56 5.56 1.83
CA VAL A 100 -7.25 4.64 0.74
C VAL A 100 -6.73 5.44 -0.45
N GLY A 101 -5.46 5.25 -0.79
CA GLY A 101 -4.83 5.86 -1.95
C GLY A 101 -4.78 4.92 -3.15
N ALA A 102 -4.82 5.46 -4.36
CA ALA A 102 -4.48 4.74 -5.58
C ALA A 102 -3.13 5.23 -6.12
N CYS A 103 -2.17 4.32 -6.27
CA CYS A 103 -0.85 4.63 -6.84
C CYS A 103 -0.27 3.38 -7.50
N SER A 104 0.39 3.50 -8.64
CA SER A 104 0.98 2.34 -9.33
C SER A 104 1.98 1.56 -8.46
N SER A 105 2.88 2.23 -7.76
CA SER A 105 3.82 1.69 -6.75
C SER A 105 4.52 0.39 -7.15
N LEU A 106 4.89 0.26 -8.46
CA LEU A 106 5.31 -1.01 -9.06
C LEU A 106 6.62 -1.56 -8.49
N LYS A 107 7.59 -0.69 -8.18
CA LYS A 107 8.87 -1.10 -7.61
C LYS A 107 8.83 -1.07 -6.09
N ARG A 108 9.59 -1.94 -5.45
CA ARG A 108 9.78 -1.92 -3.99
C ARG A 108 10.26 -0.55 -3.51
N ALA A 109 11.25 0.02 -4.19
CA ALA A 109 11.77 1.34 -3.84
C ALA A 109 10.70 2.45 -3.84
N TYR A 110 9.67 2.34 -4.69
CA TYR A 110 8.54 3.29 -4.69
C TYR A 110 7.67 3.11 -3.46
N ARG A 111 7.37 1.86 -3.08
CA ARG A 111 6.61 1.52 -1.88
C ARG A 111 7.31 1.98 -0.61
N ASP A 112 8.62 1.76 -0.54
CA ASP A 112 9.45 2.20 0.59
C ASP A 112 9.51 3.73 0.68
N ARG A 113 9.56 4.46 -0.46
CA ARG A 113 9.51 5.91 -0.48
C ARG A 113 8.17 6.44 0.06
N ILE A 114 7.06 5.81 -0.31
CA ILE A 114 5.73 6.15 0.20
C ILE A 114 5.65 5.91 1.71
N ARG A 115 6.12 4.75 2.22
CA ARG A 115 6.15 4.44 3.66
C ARG A 115 6.98 5.46 4.44
N THR A 116 8.17 5.77 3.93
CA THR A 116 9.06 6.77 4.56
C THR A 116 8.40 8.13 4.63
N ALA A 117 7.76 8.58 3.55
CA ALA A 117 7.10 9.88 3.50
C ALA A 117 5.82 9.93 4.34
N ALA A 118 5.12 8.80 4.49
CA ALA A 118 3.95 8.69 5.35
C ALA A 118 4.33 8.72 6.86
N GLY A 119 5.50 8.21 7.22
CA GLY A 119 5.97 8.17 8.62
C GLY A 119 5.18 7.22 9.53
N GLU A 120 4.31 6.39 8.95
CA GLU A 120 3.47 5.42 9.66
C GLU A 120 3.20 4.19 8.77
N PRO A 121 2.67 3.08 9.32
CA PRO A 121 2.41 1.86 8.57
C PRO A 121 1.47 2.08 7.38
N VAL A 122 1.86 1.56 6.23
CA VAL A 122 1.08 1.57 4.98
C VAL A 122 0.89 0.14 4.50
N LEU A 123 -0.37 -0.31 4.37
CA LEU A 123 -0.72 -1.59 3.81
C LEU A 123 -0.97 -1.45 2.30
N PHE A 124 -0.28 -2.24 1.51
CA PHE A 124 -0.47 -2.26 0.07
C PHE A 124 -1.49 -3.33 -0.35
N VAL A 125 -2.44 -2.96 -1.22
CA VAL A 125 -3.40 -3.86 -1.85
C VAL A 125 -3.02 -3.97 -3.32
N HIS A 126 -2.36 -5.06 -3.70
CA HIS A 126 -1.94 -5.30 -5.08
C HIS A 126 -3.06 -5.94 -5.87
N LEU A 127 -3.53 -5.26 -6.90
CA LEU A 127 -4.47 -5.80 -7.87
C LEU A 127 -3.70 -6.62 -8.92
N ASP A 128 -3.69 -7.94 -8.75
CA ASP A 128 -2.99 -8.87 -9.62
C ASP A 128 -3.92 -9.41 -10.69
N GLY A 129 -3.49 -9.33 -11.93
CA GLY A 129 -4.24 -9.83 -13.08
C GLY A 129 -3.33 -10.11 -14.26
N SER A 130 -3.73 -11.03 -15.11
CA SER A 130 -2.95 -11.35 -16.31
C SER A 130 -2.88 -10.15 -17.27
N ARG A 131 -1.81 -10.12 -18.04
CA ARG A 131 -1.61 -9.11 -19.08
C ARG A 131 -2.78 -9.06 -20.07
N GLU A 132 -3.27 -10.23 -20.46
CA GLU A 132 -4.37 -10.41 -21.41
C GLU A 132 -5.67 -9.84 -20.87
N LEU A 133 -5.98 -10.13 -19.60
CA LEU A 133 -7.15 -9.59 -18.91
C LEU A 133 -7.11 -8.06 -18.87
N ILE A 134 -5.97 -7.49 -18.48
CA ILE A 134 -5.83 -6.03 -18.33
C ILE A 134 -5.83 -5.35 -19.71
N ALA A 135 -5.15 -5.91 -20.71
CA ALA A 135 -5.20 -5.42 -22.09
C ALA A 135 -6.63 -5.42 -22.65
N GLY A 136 -7.39 -6.50 -22.41
CA GLY A 136 -8.80 -6.60 -22.80
C GLY A 136 -9.68 -5.54 -22.13
N ARG A 137 -9.50 -5.29 -20.83
CA ARG A 137 -10.20 -4.22 -20.09
C ARG A 137 -9.85 -2.83 -20.61
N MET A 138 -8.58 -2.59 -20.95
CA MET A 138 -8.14 -1.31 -21.52
C MET A 138 -8.73 -1.08 -22.91
N ALA A 139 -8.76 -2.11 -23.77
CA ALA A 139 -9.33 -2.02 -25.11
C ALA A 139 -10.86 -1.76 -25.09
N ALA A 140 -11.58 -2.28 -24.09
CA ALA A 140 -13.01 -2.08 -23.92
C ALA A 140 -13.38 -0.66 -23.44
N ARG A 141 -12.43 0.13 -22.91
CA ARG A 141 -12.67 1.51 -22.46
C ARG A 141 -12.69 2.46 -23.63
N ARG A 142 -13.84 3.09 -23.87
CA ARG A 142 -13.96 4.16 -24.90
C ARG A 142 -13.15 5.38 -24.47
N GLY A 143 -12.25 5.87 -25.33
CA GLY A 143 -11.56 7.15 -25.17
C GLY A 143 -10.18 7.14 -24.52
N HIS A 144 -9.62 6.00 -24.12
CA HIS A 144 -8.26 5.90 -23.62
C HIS A 144 -7.48 4.85 -24.43
N PHE A 145 -6.82 5.31 -25.48
CA PHE A 145 -5.87 4.47 -26.21
C PHE A 145 -4.50 4.55 -25.51
N MET A 146 -4.22 3.62 -24.60
CA MET A 146 -2.88 3.46 -24.07
C MET A 146 -2.15 2.43 -24.95
N PRO A 147 -0.97 2.75 -25.48
CA PRO A 147 -0.18 1.80 -26.25
C PRO A 147 0.11 0.52 -25.43
N THR A 148 0.00 -0.64 -26.05
CA THR A 148 0.31 -1.93 -25.41
C THR A 148 1.75 -1.99 -24.90
N SER A 149 2.69 -1.29 -25.56
CA SER A 149 4.08 -1.15 -25.12
C SER A 149 4.23 -0.53 -23.72
N LEU A 150 3.33 0.37 -23.34
CA LEU A 150 3.36 0.96 -22.00
C LEU A 150 2.91 -0.06 -20.95
N LEU A 151 1.94 -0.90 -21.26
CA LEU A 151 1.52 -1.99 -20.38
C LEU A 151 2.64 -3.00 -20.18
N ASP A 152 3.33 -3.39 -21.26
CA ASP A 152 4.48 -4.29 -21.20
C ASP A 152 5.61 -3.74 -20.32
N SER A 153 5.91 -2.45 -20.46
CA SER A 153 6.92 -1.79 -19.63
C SER A 153 6.54 -1.75 -18.15
N GLN A 154 5.25 -1.64 -17.84
CA GLN A 154 4.78 -1.65 -16.44
C GLN A 154 4.82 -3.05 -15.84
N PHE A 155 4.47 -4.09 -16.58
CA PHE A 155 4.66 -5.48 -16.13
C PHE A 155 6.15 -5.79 -15.91
N ALA A 156 7.03 -5.34 -16.80
CA ALA A 156 8.48 -5.49 -16.64
C ALA A 156 9.03 -4.74 -15.40
N ALA A 157 8.42 -3.62 -15.03
CA ALA A 157 8.81 -2.84 -13.85
C ALA A 157 8.16 -3.32 -12.54
N LEU A 158 7.16 -4.21 -12.62
CA LEU A 158 6.45 -4.70 -11.44
C LEU A 158 7.31 -5.67 -10.64
N GLU A 159 7.72 -5.24 -9.47
CA GLU A 159 8.39 -6.07 -8.48
C GLU A 159 7.36 -6.67 -7.52
N ARG A 160 7.35 -8.00 -7.41
CA ARG A 160 6.46 -8.72 -6.48
C ARG A 160 6.66 -8.23 -5.05
N LEU A 161 5.57 -8.26 -4.29
CA LEU A 161 5.60 -7.92 -2.87
C LEU A 161 6.44 -8.94 -2.10
N GLY A 162 7.36 -8.45 -1.27
CA GLY A 162 8.18 -9.28 -0.41
C GLY A 162 7.42 -9.79 0.81
N PRO A 163 7.89 -10.88 1.46
CA PRO A 163 7.26 -11.44 2.65
C PRO A 163 7.32 -10.49 3.87
N ASP A 164 8.19 -9.50 3.83
CA ASP A 164 8.38 -8.46 4.84
C ASP A 164 7.55 -7.19 4.55
N GLU A 165 6.79 -7.18 3.46
CA GLU A 165 5.91 -6.08 3.13
C GLU A 165 4.47 -6.37 3.62
N GLU A 166 3.91 -5.45 4.42
CA GLU A 166 2.49 -5.52 4.75
C GLU A 166 1.65 -5.31 3.50
N ALA A 167 1.04 -6.39 3.02
CA ALA A 167 0.32 -6.38 1.76
C ALA A 167 -0.79 -7.43 1.68
N VAL A 168 -1.75 -7.15 0.81
CA VAL A 168 -2.77 -8.08 0.32
C VAL A 168 -2.64 -8.17 -1.19
N VAL A 169 -2.65 -9.37 -1.75
CA VAL A 169 -2.71 -9.58 -3.20
C VAL A 169 -4.12 -10.04 -3.55
N ALA A 170 -4.78 -9.30 -4.42
CA ALA A 170 -6.13 -9.58 -4.88
C ALA A 170 -6.13 -9.96 -6.36
N ASP A 171 -6.57 -11.18 -6.67
CA ASP A 171 -6.83 -11.57 -8.05
C ASP A 171 -8.03 -10.79 -8.59
N ILE A 172 -7.82 -10.11 -9.72
CA ILE A 172 -8.86 -9.30 -10.37
C ILE A 172 -9.55 -9.99 -11.54
N SER A 173 -9.43 -11.31 -11.68
CA SER A 173 -10.08 -12.08 -12.76
C SER A 173 -11.60 -12.16 -12.59
N GLY A 174 -12.10 -12.06 -11.36
CA GLY A 174 -13.53 -12.04 -11.02
C GLY A 174 -14.23 -10.70 -11.33
N ASP A 175 -15.51 -10.65 -10.99
CA ASP A 175 -16.26 -9.40 -11.06
C ASP A 175 -15.81 -8.41 -9.96
N PRO A 176 -16.02 -7.09 -10.16
CA PRO A 176 -15.53 -6.07 -9.25
C PRO A 176 -16.06 -6.19 -7.80
N GLU A 177 -17.29 -6.66 -7.61
CA GLU A 177 -17.90 -6.79 -6.27
C GLU A 177 -17.25 -7.96 -5.53
N ALA A 178 -17.01 -9.10 -6.19
CA ALA A 178 -16.30 -10.23 -5.60
C ALA A 178 -14.85 -9.89 -5.25
N VAL A 179 -14.17 -9.12 -6.10
CA VAL A 179 -12.81 -8.63 -5.83
C VAL A 179 -12.80 -7.74 -4.59
N LEU A 180 -13.72 -6.79 -4.48
CA LEU A 180 -13.83 -5.91 -3.31
C LEU A 180 -14.13 -6.71 -2.04
N ALA A 181 -15.06 -7.65 -2.09
CA ALA A 181 -15.40 -8.51 -0.94
C ALA A 181 -14.20 -9.35 -0.49
N GLY A 182 -13.42 -9.92 -1.43
CA GLY A 182 -12.20 -10.67 -1.12
C GLY A 182 -11.11 -9.79 -0.47
N ILE A 183 -10.96 -8.55 -0.92
CA ILE A 183 -10.05 -7.58 -0.30
C ILE A 183 -10.51 -7.29 1.13
N LEU A 184 -11.78 -6.96 1.35
CA LEU A 184 -12.33 -6.65 2.67
C LEU A 184 -12.13 -7.82 3.64
N ALA A 185 -12.42 -9.05 3.24
CA ALA A 185 -12.18 -10.24 4.03
C ALA A 185 -10.70 -10.43 4.40
N SER A 186 -9.78 -10.14 3.45
CA SER A 186 -8.34 -10.22 3.70
C SER A 186 -7.80 -9.13 4.63
N LEU A 187 -8.55 -8.04 4.80
CA LEU A 187 -8.22 -6.93 5.69
C LEU A 187 -8.78 -7.13 7.10
N GLU A 188 -9.70 -8.07 7.32
CA GLU A 188 -10.21 -8.40 8.63
C GLU A 188 -9.07 -8.78 9.58
N GLY A 189 -9.06 -8.21 10.79
CA GLY A 189 -7.99 -8.38 11.78
C GLY A 189 -6.73 -7.53 11.56
N ARG A 190 -6.51 -6.95 10.36
CA ARG A 190 -5.39 -6.02 10.09
C ARG A 190 -5.77 -4.56 10.34
N LEU A 191 -7.07 -4.28 10.27
CA LEU A 191 -7.65 -2.95 10.45
C LEU A 191 -8.30 -2.80 11.84
N ALA A 192 -8.22 -3.80 12.69
CA ALA A 192 -8.82 -3.80 14.01
C ALA A 192 -8.14 -2.80 14.94
N GLY A 193 -8.84 -1.74 15.24
CA GLY A 193 -8.42 -0.61 16.07
C GLY A 193 -9.40 0.55 15.87
N SER A 194 -10.70 0.23 15.91
CA SER A 194 -11.77 1.24 15.98
C SER A 194 -12.20 1.40 17.40
#